data_5f06dadd449834d73e453dc19fa35a2e
#
_entry.id   5f06dadd449834d73e453dc19fa35a2e
#
_cell.length_a   1.000
_cell.length_b   1.000
_cell.length_c   1.000
_cell.angle_alpha   90.00
_cell.angle_beta   90.00
_cell.angle_gamma   90.00
#
_symmetry.space_group_name_H-M   'P 1'
#
loop_
_entity.id
_entity.type
_entity.pdbx_description
1 polymer ?
#
loop_
_entity_poly.entity_id
_entity_poly.type
_entity_poly.pdbx_seq_one_letter_code
_entity_poly.pdbx_strand_id
1 'polypeptide(L)'
;MQVHESTTVATFADLRVDGARLWDSLMQLARIGATAKGGVCRLALTELDRQARDLFIAWAKEIGCSVRIDAIGNIFARRAGLRDDLPPVMTGSHIDTQPTGGKFDGNYGVLAGLEVLRTLTDANVQTLAPLEVAVWTNEEGSRFVPVMMGSGVFAGAFTLEHALEQHDREGITVRDALSQIGYAGEIK
;
A
#
# COMPACT_ATOMS: atom_id res chain seq x y z
N MET A 1 36.03 -33.03 -8.03
CA MET A 1 34.89 -33.47 -7.20
C MET A 1 33.96 -32.27 -7.09
N GLN A 2 32.97 -32.19 -8.02
CA GLN A 2 31.99 -31.10 -8.03
C GLN A 2 30.92 -31.42 -6.98
N VAL A 3 30.83 -30.57 -5.97
CA VAL A 3 29.74 -30.64 -4.99
C VAL A 3 28.53 -30.00 -5.66
N HIS A 4 27.57 -30.82 -6.08
CA HIS A 4 26.24 -30.30 -6.47
C HIS A 4 25.54 -29.88 -5.19
N GLU A 5 25.49 -28.56 -4.91
CA GLU A 5 24.54 -27.99 -3.95
C GLU A 5 23.13 -28.26 -4.49
N SER A 6 22.45 -29.21 -3.86
CA SER A 6 21.03 -29.44 -4.12
C SER A 6 20.25 -28.24 -3.57
N THR A 7 19.89 -27.29 -4.43
CA THR A 7 18.97 -26.21 -4.07
C THR A 7 17.61 -26.84 -3.86
N THR A 8 17.26 -27.11 -2.62
CA THR A 8 15.91 -27.56 -2.26
C THR A 8 14.95 -26.40 -2.54
N VAL A 9 14.15 -26.53 -3.59
CA VAL A 9 13.07 -25.56 -3.86
C VAL A 9 12.04 -25.71 -2.75
N ALA A 10 11.85 -24.66 -1.95
CA ALA A 10 10.85 -24.67 -0.89
C ALA A 10 9.47 -24.96 -1.51
N THR A 11 8.72 -25.87 -0.91
CA THR A 11 7.34 -26.12 -1.33
C THR A 11 6.42 -25.04 -0.74
N PHE A 12 5.32 -24.71 -1.41
CA PHE A 12 4.33 -23.76 -0.88
C PHE A 12 3.81 -24.17 0.51
N ALA A 13 3.79 -25.46 0.82
CA ALA A 13 3.37 -26.00 2.11
C ALA A 13 4.30 -25.60 3.26
N ASP A 14 5.56 -25.28 2.99
CA ASP A 14 6.57 -24.94 3.99
C ASP A 14 6.70 -23.44 4.23
N LEU A 15 6.05 -22.61 3.40
CA LEU A 15 6.10 -21.17 3.54
C LEU A 15 5.41 -20.71 4.83
N ARG A 16 6.06 -19.82 5.55
CA ARG A 16 5.52 -19.15 6.75
C ARG A 16 5.87 -17.69 6.69
N VAL A 17 4.88 -16.84 6.97
CA VAL A 17 5.09 -15.41 7.13
C VAL A 17 5.90 -15.13 8.40
N ASP A 18 6.73 -14.09 8.37
CA ASP A 18 7.44 -13.62 9.55
C ASP A 18 6.53 -12.65 10.34
N GLY A 19 5.87 -13.21 11.37
CA GLY A 19 4.96 -12.46 12.22
C GLY A 19 5.66 -11.35 13.01
N ALA A 20 6.94 -11.51 13.38
CA ALA A 20 7.71 -10.49 14.07
C ALA A 20 8.00 -9.30 13.13
N ARG A 21 8.43 -9.56 11.90
CA ARG A 21 8.65 -8.52 10.87
C ARG A 21 7.37 -7.78 10.52
N LEU A 22 6.24 -8.49 10.39
CA LEU A 22 4.94 -7.87 10.17
C LEU A 22 4.57 -6.94 11.35
N TRP A 23 4.74 -7.42 12.58
CA TRP A 23 4.48 -6.62 13.77
C TRP A 23 5.36 -5.39 13.85
N ASP A 24 6.66 -5.53 13.59
CA ASP A 24 7.60 -4.41 13.58
C ASP A 24 7.25 -3.37 12.50
N SER A 25 6.84 -3.81 11.31
CA SER A 25 6.38 -2.92 10.25
C SER A 25 5.11 -2.15 10.66
N LEU A 26 4.14 -2.82 11.29
CA LEU A 26 2.95 -2.19 11.85
C LEU A 26 3.30 -1.14 12.90
N MET A 27 4.22 -1.46 13.82
CA MET A 27 4.63 -0.55 14.88
C MET A 27 5.46 0.64 14.34
N GLN A 28 6.26 0.44 13.32
CA GLN A 28 6.97 1.53 12.65
C GLN A 28 6.00 2.49 11.96
N LEU A 29 5.07 1.95 11.17
CA LEU A 29 4.05 2.76 10.49
C LEU A 29 3.16 3.51 11.48
N ALA A 30 2.83 2.90 12.63
CA ALA A 30 2.02 3.51 13.68
C ALA A 30 2.70 4.69 14.39
N ARG A 31 4.01 4.89 14.26
CA ARG A 31 4.71 6.06 14.79
C ARG A 31 4.38 7.34 14.01
N ILE A 32 4.07 7.19 12.71
CA ILE A 32 3.71 8.32 11.84
C ILE A 32 2.26 8.72 12.14
N GLY A 33 2.09 9.85 12.81
CA GLY A 33 0.79 10.32 13.29
C GLY A 33 0.36 9.76 14.64
N ALA A 34 1.30 9.17 15.43
CA ALA A 34 0.98 8.64 16.76
C ALA A 34 0.38 9.70 17.67
N THR A 35 -0.66 9.33 18.41
CA THR A 35 -1.35 10.20 19.36
C THR A 35 -1.00 9.85 20.80
N ALA A 36 -1.14 10.82 21.71
CA ALA A 36 -0.85 10.61 23.13
C ALA A 36 -1.69 9.49 23.78
N LYS A 37 -2.87 9.17 23.20
CA LYS A 37 -3.75 8.10 23.66
C LYS A 37 -3.40 6.72 23.05
N GLY A 38 -2.29 6.61 22.30
CA GLY A 38 -1.83 5.36 21.73
C GLY A 38 -2.47 4.95 20.41
N GLY A 39 -3.29 5.81 19.81
CA GLY A 39 -3.84 5.67 18.45
C GLY A 39 -2.98 6.37 17.40
N VAL A 40 -3.54 6.54 16.21
CA VAL A 40 -2.93 7.21 15.06
C VAL A 40 -3.91 8.22 14.47
N CYS A 41 -3.41 9.42 14.14
CA CYS A 41 -4.11 10.41 13.34
C CYS A 41 -3.26 10.72 12.10
N ARG A 42 -3.62 10.13 10.98
CA ARG A 42 -2.94 10.28 9.68
C ARG A 42 -4.00 10.45 8.60
N LEU A 43 -4.53 11.66 8.51
CA LEU A 43 -5.57 11.97 7.53
C LEU A 43 -5.01 11.89 6.10
N ALA A 44 -5.85 11.44 5.19
CA ALA A 44 -5.51 11.27 3.78
C ALA A 44 -4.87 12.53 3.17
N LEU A 45 -3.84 12.32 2.37
CA LEU A 45 -3.15 13.37 1.60
C LEU A 45 -2.60 14.52 2.47
N THR A 46 -2.25 14.24 3.74
CA THR A 46 -1.47 15.13 4.59
C THR A 46 0.02 14.80 4.50
N GLU A 47 0.86 15.65 5.08
CA GLU A 47 2.30 15.38 5.19
C GLU A 47 2.59 14.07 5.96
N LEU A 48 1.78 13.72 6.97
CA LEU A 48 1.90 12.45 7.67
C LEU A 48 1.56 11.26 6.77
N ASP A 49 0.51 11.40 5.94
CA ASP A 49 0.17 10.38 4.95
C ASP A 49 1.28 10.23 3.90
N ARG A 50 1.90 11.33 3.45
CA ARG A 50 3.07 11.30 2.57
C ARG A 50 4.21 10.48 3.17
N GLN A 51 4.57 10.74 4.44
CA GLN A 51 5.63 9.99 5.12
C GLN A 51 5.32 8.49 5.21
N ALA A 52 4.07 8.12 5.47
CA ALA A 52 3.65 6.73 5.54
C ALA A 52 3.70 6.05 4.15
N ARG A 53 3.31 6.75 3.09
CA ARG A 53 3.40 6.31 1.70
C ARG A 53 4.85 6.10 1.28
N ASP A 54 5.72 7.07 1.58
CA ASP A 54 7.16 6.99 1.30
C ASP A 54 7.78 5.77 1.99
N LEU A 55 7.43 5.50 3.25
CA LEU A 55 7.90 4.35 4.02
C LEU A 55 7.45 3.02 3.38
N PHE A 56 6.18 2.89 3.01
CA PHE A 56 5.67 1.71 2.32
C PHE A 56 6.39 1.48 0.98
N ILE A 57 6.57 2.54 0.19
CA ILE A 57 7.29 2.47 -1.09
C ILE A 57 8.74 2.04 -0.90
N ALA A 58 9.42 2.55 0.13
CA ALA A 58 10.78 2.14 0.45
C ALA A 58 10.84 0.64 0.72
N TRP A 59 9.99 0.11 1.59
CA TRP A 59 9.91 -1.31 1.89
C TRP A 59 9.58 -2.20 0.68
N ALA A 60 8.68 -1.74 -0.19
CA ALA A 60 8.36 -2.47 -1.41
C ALA A 60 9.56 -2.52 -2.38
N LYS A 61 10.29 -1.41 -2.52
CA LYS A 61 11.49 -1.34 -3.37
C LYS A 61 12.65 -2.19 -2.82
N GLU A 62 12.82 -2.27 -1.49
CA GLU A 62 13.84 -3.11 -0.86
C GLU A 62 13.76 -4.58 -1.26
N ILE A 63 12.55 -5.08 -1.55
CA ILE A 63 12.32 -6.46 -1.99
C ILE A 63 12.18 -6.59 -3.51
N GLY A 64 12.56 -5.57 -4.26
CA GLY A 64 12.59 -5.59 -5.72
C GLY A 64 11.24 -5.36 -6.41
N CYS A 65 10.21 -4.88 -5.70
CA CYS A 65 8.95 -4.49 -6.34
C CYS A 65 9.12 -3.24 -7.19
N SER A 66 8.48 -3.22 -8.36
CA SER A 66 8.19 -1.97 -9.04
C SER A 66 7.01 -1.27 -8.38
N VAL A 67 7.00 0.06 -8.41
CA VAL A 67 5.93 0.86 -7.81
C VAL A 67 5.37 1.82 -8.86
N ARG A 68 4.06 1.84 -9.00
CA ARG A 68 3.33 2.82 -9.81
C ARG A 68 2.31 3.56 -8.94
N ILE A 69 2.02 4.78 -9.32
CA ILE A 69 1.02 5.64 -8.66
C ILE A 69 0.05 6.10 -9.75
N ASP A 70 -1.23 5.97 -9.51
CA ASP A 70 -2.26 6.44 -10.43
C ASP A 70 -2.66 7.90 -10.16
N ALA A 71 -3.52 8.44 -11.02
CA ALA A 71 -3.89 9.86 -10.99
C ALA A 71 -4.69 10.28 -9.74
N ILE A 72 -5.30 9.33 -9.01
CA ILE A 72 -5.95 9.60 -7.71
C ILE A 72 -5.00 9.30 -6.53
N GLY A 73 -3.74 8.95 -6.80
CA GLY A 73 -2.73 8.70 -5.80
C GLY A 73 -2.74 7.31 -5.18
N ASN A 74 -3.49 6.34 -5.73
CA ASN A 74 -3.36 4.95 -5.31
C ASN A 74 -1.95 4.45 -5.62
N ILE A 75 -1.37 3.68 -4.71
CA ILE A 75 -0.04 3.10 -4.89
C ILE A 75 -0.19 1.61 -5.17
N PHE A 76 0.55 1.10 -6.13
CA PHE A 76 0.60 -0.32 -6.46
C PHE A 76 2.05 -0.80 -6.43
N ALA A 77 2.36 -1.64 -5.46
CA ALA A 77 3.63 -2.33 -5.36
C ALA A 77 3.52 -3.70 -6.04
N ARG A 78 4.25 -3.89 -7.15
CA ARG A 78 4.17 -5.06 -8.01
C ARG A 78 5.43 -5.90 -7.91
N ARG A 79 5.28 -7.15 -7.53
CA ARG A 79 6.27 -8.21 -7.66
C ARG A 79 6.03 -8.94 -8.97
N ALA A 80 7.05 -8.99 -9.84
CA ALA A 80 6.96 -9.65 -11.14
C ALA A 80 6.66 -11.16 -11.00
N GLY A 81 5.92 -11.69 -11.97
CA GLY A 81 5.70 -13.13 -12.15
C GLY A 81 6.58 -13.70 -13.27
N LEU A 82 6.50 -15.00 -13.48
CA LEU A 82 7.10 -15.67 -14.65
C LEU A 82 6.45 -15.20 -15.96
N ARG A 83 5.17 -14.87 -15.92
CA ARG A 83 4.37 -14.32 -17.01
C ARG A 83 3.86 -12.94 -16.57
N ASP A 84 4.71 -11.94 -16.72
CA ASP A 84 4.44 -10.56 -16.29
C ASP A 84 3.38 -9.84 -17.15
N ASP A 85 3.05 -10.45 -18.29
CA ASP A 85 1.95 -10.07 -19.18
C ASP A 85 0.55 -10.49 -18.66
N LEU A 86 0.49 -11.38 -17.67
CA LEU A 86 -0.79 -11.78 -17.07
C LEU A 86 -1.33 -10.68 -16.12
N PRO A 87 -2.67 -10.60 -15.96
CA PRO A 87 -3.26 -9.78 -14.91
C PRO A 87 -2.68 -10.15 -13.54
N PRO A 88 -2.38 -9.16 -12.68
CA PRO A 88 -1.86 -9.44 -11.35
C PRO A 88 -2.92 -10.05 -10.44
N VAL A 89 -2.49 -10.89 -9.51
CA VAL A 89 -3.29 -11.22 -8.32
C VAL A 89 -3.06 -10.09 -7.32
N MET A 90 -4.13 -9.37 -6.97
CA MET A 90 -4.05 -8.16 -6.15
C MET A 90 -4.66 -8.37 -4.78
N THR A 91 -4.01 -7.80 -3.76
CA THR A 91 -4.55 -7.56 -2.43
C THR A 91 -4.28 -6.09 -2.07
N GLY A 92 -4.97 -5.56 -1.09
CA GLY A 92 -4.72 -4.18 -0.68
C GLY A 92 -5.68 -3.70 0.39
N SER A 93 -5.38 -2.52 0.91
CA SER A 93 -6.17 -1.77 1.85
C SER A 93 -5.70 -0.31 1.81
N HIS A 94 -5.78 0.42 2.92
CA HIS A 94 -5.41 1.83 3.03
C HIS A 94 -4.42 2.04 4.19
N ILE A 95 -3.81 3.22 4.22
CA ILE A 95 -2.93 3.65 5.30
C ILE A 95 -3.34 4.99 5.91
N ASP A 96 -4.30 5.71 5.31
CA ASP A 96 -4.95 6.83 5.98
C ASP A 96 -5.79 6.34 7.15
N THR A 97 -6.03 7.22 8.12
CA THR A 97 -6.78 6.90 9.34
C THR A 97 -7.84 7.96 9.62
N GLN A 98 -8.79 7.59 10.47
CA GLN A 98 -9.65 8.57 11.13
C GLN A 98 -8.84 9.49 12.06
N PRO A 99 -9.38 10.63 12.51
CA PRO A 99 -8.69 11.54 13.45
C PRO A 99 -8.33 10.88 14.78
N THR A 100 -9.08 9.85 15.17
CA THR A 100 -8.86 9.04 16.38
C THR A 100 -8.72 7.57 16.03
N GLY A 101 -7.99 7.28 14.95
CA GLY A 101 -7.84 5.96 14.39
C GLY A 101 -7.00 5.00 15.23
N GLY A 102 -7.11 3.72 14.93
CA GLY A 102 -6.28 2.66 15.48
C GLY A 102 -4.95 2.52 14.73
N LYS A 103 -4.13 1.58 15.20
CA LYS A 103 -2.82 1.25 14.56
C LYS A 103 -2.98 0.24 13.42
N PHE A 104 -4.08 -0.48 13.35
CA PHE A 104 -4.22 -1.69 12.54
C PHE A 104 -5.22 -1.54 11.40
N ASP A 105 -6.25 -0.72 11.57
CA ASP A 105 -7.26 -0.47 10.55
C ASP A 105 -6.62 -0.01 9.25
N GLY A 106 -6.95 -0.70 8.16
CA GLY A 106 -6.31 -0.54 6.86
C GLY A 106 -4.84 -0.97 6.79
N ASN A 107 -4.02 -0.47 7.73
CA ASN A 107 -2.58 -0.73 7.79
C ASN A 107 -2.24 -2.23 7.81
N TYR A 108 -3.02 -3.03 8.54
CA TYR A 108 -2.81 -4.47 8.60
C TYR A 108 -2.98 -5.12 7.22
N GLY A 109 -4.02 -4.76 6.47
CA GLY A 109 -4.27 -5.31 5.13
C GLY A 109 -3.14 -5.01 4.14
N VAL A 110 -2.63 -3.77 4.15
CA VAL A 110 -1.48 -3.37 3.32
C VAL A 110 -0.22 -4.12 3.72
N LEU A 111 0.12 -4.13 5.02
CA LEU A 111 1.38 -4.70 5.49
C LEU A 111 1.37 -6.23 5.50
N ALA A 112 0.21 -6.86 5.68
CA ALA A 112 0.07 -8.31 5.48
C ALA A 112 0.33 -8.70 4.02
N GLY A 113 -0.19 -7.92 3.05
CA GLY A 113 0.13 -8.10 1.64
C GLY A 113 1.63 -7.95 1.37
N LEU A 114 2.26 -6.90 1.90
CA LEU A 114 3.71 -6.69 1.78
C LEU A 114 4.50 -7.85 2.39
N GLU A 115 4.06 -8.38 3.54
CA GLU A 115 4.72 -9.51 4.20
C GLU A 115 4.62 -10.80 3.38
N VAL A 116 3.51 -11.02 2.66
CA VAL A 116 3.41 -12.12 1.69
C VAL A 116 4.45 -11.96 0.58
N LEU A 117 4.60 -10.75 0.01
CA LEU A 117 5.62 -10.50 -1.02
C LEU A 117 7.04 -10.75 -0.48
N ARG A 118 7.35 -10.31 0.75
CA ARG A 118 8.63 -10.54 1.44
C ARG A 118 8.89 -12.04 1.61
N THR A 119 7.92 -12.78 2.13
CA THR A 119 8.01 -14.23 2.36
C THR A 119 8.33 -14.99 1.07
N LEU A 120 7.66 -14.65 -0.03
CA LEU A 120 7.91 -15.27 -1.33
C LEU A 120 9.29 -14.90 -1.90
N THR A 121 9.75 -13.68 -1.64
CA THR A 121 11.06 -13.20 -2.07
C THR A 121 12.17 -13.90 -1.28
N ASP A 122 12.06 -13.97 0.05
CA ASP A 122 13.03 -14.64 0.93
C ASP A 122 13.17 -16.15 0.59
N ALA A 123 12.05 -16.78 0.26
CA ALA A 123 12.02 -18.20 -0.14
C ALA A 123 12.42 -18.41 -1.61
N ASN A 124 12.72 -17.35 -2.37
CA ASN A 124 13.01 -17.40 -3.80
C ASN A 124 11.92 -18.13 -4.62
N VAL A 125 10.66 -18.01 -4.19
CA VAL A 125 9.51 -18.60 -4.87
C VAL A 125 9.02 -17.66 -5.96
N GLN A 126 8.91 -18.14 -7.19
CA GLN A 126 8.33 -17.39 -8.30
C GLN A 126 6.87 -17.80 -8.52
N THR A 127 6.01 -16.80 -8.70
CA THR A 127 4.60 -17.01 -9.06
C THR A 127 4.42 -16.94 -10.57
N LEU A 128 3.40 -17.60 -11.10
CA LEU A 128 3.13 -17.56 -12.53
C LEU A 128 2.70 -16.13 -12.95
N ALA A 129 1.67 -15.60 -12.31
CA ALA A 129 1.21 -14.23 -12.49
C ALA A 129 1.93 -13.27 -11.53
N PRO A 130 2.01 -11.98 -11.85
CA PRO A 130 2.50 -10.97 -10.91
C PRO A 130 1.58 -10.86 -9.69
N LEU A 131 2.15 -10.37 -8.59
CA LEU A 131 1.41 -10.05 -7.37
C LEU A 131 1.46 -8.55 -7.13
N GLU A 132 0.35 -7.95 -6.73
CA GLU A 132 0.29 -6.52 -6.39
C GLU A 132 -0.30 -6.29 -5.00
N VAL A 133 0.30 -5.33 -4.29
CA VAL A 133 -0.28 -4.74 -3.08
C VAL A 133 -0.70 -3.33 -3.40
N ALA A 134 -2.00 -3.05 -3.25
CA ALA A 134 -2.57 -1.73 -3.46
C ALA A 134 -2.72 -0.99 -2.12
N VAL A 135 -2.42 0.33 -2.15
CA VAL A 135 -2.73 1.28 -1.08
C VAL A 135 -3.74 2.27 -1.63
N TRP A 136 -4.97 2.17 -1.15
CA TRP A 136 -6.08 3.00 -1.63
C TRP A 136 -6.03 4.39 -1.00
N THR A 137 -6.24 5.42 -1.80
CA THR A 137 -6.27 6.82 -1.36
C THR A 137 -7.61 7.17 -0.73
N ASN A 138 -7.58 7.81 0.45
CA ASN A 138 -8.76 8.34 1.15
C ASN A 138 -9.88 7.30 1.30
N GLU A 139 -9.54 6.17 1.91
CA GLU A 139 -10.53 5.12 2.17
C GLU A 139 -11.51 5.53 3.25
N GLU A 140 -11.03 6.10 4.34
CA GLU A 140 -11.78 6.47 5.54
C GLU A 140 -12.78 7.63 5.35
N GLY A 141 -12.61 8.44 4.31
CA GLY A 141 -13.47 9.60 4.07
C GLY A 141 -13.40 10.68 5.16
N SER A 142 -12.39 10.62 6.02
CA SER A 142 -12.27 11.51 7.18
C SER A 142 -11.85 12.93 6.81
N ARG A 143 -11.12 13.10 5.72
CA ARG A 143 -10.74 14.41 5.19
C ARG A 143 -11.56 14.80 3.98
N PHE A 144 -11.72 13.89 3.03
CA PHE A 144 -12.50 14.11 1.82
C PHE A 144 -13.63 13.06 1.73
N VAL A 145 -14.80 13.45 1.26
CA VAL A 145 -15.89 12.53 0.95
C VAL A 145 -15.97 12.32 -0.57
N PRO A 146 -16.41 11.17 -1.06
CA PRO A 146 -16.89 10.01 -0.31
C PRO A 146 -15.77 9.16 0.29
N VAL A 147 -16.13 8.23 1.18
CA VAL A 147 -15.28 7.11 1.62
C VAL A 147 -14.91 6.21 0.45
N MET A 148 -13.87 5.37 0.60
CA MET A 148 -13.42 4.41 -0.43
C MET A 148 -13.09 5.10 -1.76
N MET A 149 -12.60 6.34 -1.70
CA MET A 149 -12.45 7.18 -2.89
C MET A 149 -11.50 6.57 -3.92
N GLY A 150 -10.30 6.20 -3.51
CA GLY A 150 -9.28 5.65 -4.41
C GLY A 150 -9.69 4.32 -5.04
N SER A 151 -10.22 3.39 -4.25
CA SER A 151 -10.74 2.12 -4.74
C SER A 151 -11.99 2.30 -5.61
N GLY A 152 -12.83 3.29 -5.29
CA GLY A 152 -14.01 3.63 -6.08
C GLY A 152 -13.66 4.16 -7.47
N VAL A 153 -12.62 4.99 -7.59
CA VAL A 153 -12.10 5.45 -8.90
C VAL A 153 -11.52 4.26 -9.66
N PHE A 154 -10.70 3.44 -9.01
CA PHE A 154 -10.10 2.25 -9.62
C PHE A 154 -11.16 1.26 -10.16
N ALA A 155 -12.23 1.05 -9.41
CA ALA A 155 -13.32 0.16 -9.78
C ALA A 155 -14.35 0.80 -10.73
N GLY A 156 -14.21 2.09 -11.07
CA GLY A 156 -15.14 2.81 -11.94
C GLY A 156 -16.48 3.20 -11.30
N ALA A 157 -16.56 3.13 -9.95
CA ALA A 157 -17.72 3.61 -9.20
C ALA A 157 -17.78 5.14 -9.13
N PHE A 158 -16.63 5.81 -9.16
CA PHE A 158 -16.48 7.25 -9.24
C PHE A 158 -15.65 7.61 -10.47
N THR A 159 -15.95 8.76 -11.10
CA THR A 159 -15.04 9.31 -12.11
C THR A 159 -13.85 9.96 -11.42
N LEU A 160 -12.67 9.91 -12.04
CA LEU A 160 -11.48 10.57 -11.55
C LEU A 160 -11.72 12.07 -11.31
N GLU A 161 -12.38 12.74 -12.27
CA GLU A 161 -12.64 14.18 -12.19
C GLU A 161 -13.51 14.51 -10.98
N HIS A 162 -14.60 13.76 -10.76
CA HIS A 162 -15.45 13.95 -9.59
C HIS A 162 -14.64 13.79 -8.27
N ALA A 163 -13.76 12.79 -8.19
CA ALA A 163 -12.95 12.58 -6.99
C ALA A 163 -11.92 13.72 -6.78
N LEU A 164 -11.28 14.20 -7.84
CA LEU A 164 -10.28 15.25 -7.78
C LEU A 164 -10.87 16.62 -7.39
N GLU A 165 -12.17 16.87 -7.66
CA GLU A 165 -12.88 18.09 -7.31
C GLU A 165 -13.42 18.10 -5.88
N GLN A 166 -13.40 16.97 -5.17
CA GLN A 166 -13.83 16.96 -3.78
C GLN A 166 -12.88 17.80 -2.93
N HIS A 167 -13.41 18.48 -1.92
CA HIS A 167 -12.63 19.35 -1.06
C HIS A 167 -12.85 19.01 0.42
N ASP A 168 -11.86 19.34 1.22
CA ASP A 168 -11.93 19.25 2.69
C ASP A 168 -12.66 20.47 3.29
N ARG A 169 -12.71 20.53 4.63
CA ARG A 169 -13.37 21.61 5.36
C ARG A 169 -12.70 22.98 5.21
N GLU A 170 -11.45 23.00 4.76
CA GLU A 170 -10.65 24.20 4.52
C GLU A 170 -10.73 24.66 3.05
N GLY A 171 -11.44 23.90 2.20
CA GLY A 171 -11.60 24.19 0.78
C GLY A 171 -10.45 23.70 -0.09
N ILE A 172 -9.52 22.91 0.46
CA ILE A 172 -8.42 22.29 -0.30
C ILE A 172 -9.00 21.13 -1.10
N THR A 173 -8.79 21.12 -2.43
CA THR A 173 -9.25 20.02 -3.27
C THR A 173 -8.34 18.78 -3.13
N VAL A 174 -8.88 17.59 -3.47
CA VAL A 174 -8.06 16.37 -3.59
C VAL A 174 -6.92 16.58 -4.57
N ARG A 175 -7.18 17.24 -5.71
CA ARG A 175 -6.17 17.61 -6.71
C ARG A 175 -5.02 18.41 -6.10
N ASP A 176 -5.34 19.46 -5.34
CA ASP A 176 -4.33 20.30 -4.71
C ASP A 176 -3.55 19.55 -3.66
N ALA A 177 -4.24 18.76 -2.83
CA ALA A 177 -3.60 17.94 -1.79
C ALA A 177 -2.65 16.90 -2.37
N LEU A 178 -3.03 16.21 -3.45
CA LEU A 178 -2.15 15.28 -4.18
C LEU A 178 -0.90 15.98 -4.73
N SER A 179 -1.09 17.17 -5.31
CA SER A 179 0.02 17.98 -5.84
C SER A 179 0.96 18.43 -4.73
N GLN A 180 0.41 18.88 -3.59
CA GLN A 180 1.19 19.34 -2.44
C GLN A 180 2.10 18.27 -1.87
N ILE A 181 1.62 17.02 -1.79
CA ILE A 181 2.42 15.90 -1.29
C ILE A 181 3.22 15.16 -2.37
N GLY A 182 3.09 15.55 -3.65
CA GLY A 182 3.81 14.95 -4.76
C GLY A 182 3.32 13.56 -5.17
N TYR A 183 2.03 13.27 -4.94
CA TYR A 183 1.42 11.96 -5.23
C TYR A 183 0.35 12.00 -6.33
N ALA A 184 0.28 13.06 -7.12
CA ALA A 184 -0.49 13.09 -8.36
C ALA A 184 0.25 12.23 -9.41
N GLY A 185 -0.16 10.98 -9.57
CA GLY A 185 0.46 10.07 -10.54
C GLY A 185 -0.02 10.33 -11.98
N GLU A 186 0.70 9.75 -12.94
CA GLU A 186 0.43 9.95 -14.38
C GLU A 186 -0.47 8.86 -14.98
N ILE A 187 -0.69 7.74 -14.28
CA ILE A 187 -1.46 6.59 -14.77
C ILE A 187 -2.94 6.83 -14.54
N LYS A 188 -3.72 6.73 -15.62
CA LYS A 188 -5.18 6.83 -15.58
C LYS A 188 -5.82 5.50 -15.25
#